data_8a7c120dec20a70f73e6ae973a3460df
#
_entry.id   8a7c120dec20a70f73e6ae973a3460df
#
_cell.length_a   1.000
_cell.length_b   1.000
_cell.length_c   1.000
_cell.angle_alpha   90.00
_cell.angle_beta   90.00
_cell.angle_gamma   90.00
#
_symmetry.space_group_name_H-M   'P 1'
#
loop_
_entity.id
_entity.type
_entity.pdbx_description
1 polymer ?
#
loop_
_entity_poly.entity_id
_entity_poly.type
_entity_poly.pdbx_seq_one_letter_code
_entity_poly.pdbx_strand_id
1 'polypeptide(L)'
;AGQVLAELDALAAAGWRGPVFFVDDNFIGNKRRLRDDLLPALIDWQRAHHRRFNFYTEASINLADDPTLTSLIVKAGFDTVFIGIETPDDAGLAECNKRQNRGRDLIADIKTLQRAGLQVQGGFIVGFDSDTLSIFRRQIEFIQQSGIVTAMVGMLTALPDTKLHARLKSEGRLLGSSSGNNVDGTTNFLPAMSMDALRDGYRKLMHTIYSPGPYYKRVRTFLREFHPPRPPLRFNPRQAAAFVRSSIRLGVIGRERFQFWGLLAWTFFRRPVLFQTAVTLAIYGHHFRRCADALAG
;
A
#
# COMPACT_ATOMS: atom_id res chain seq x y z
N ALA A 1 -22.79 1.29 13.71
CA ALA A 1 -21.90 2.43 13.99
C ALA A 1 -21.56 2.59 15.49
N GLY A 2 -22.53 2.47 16.41
CA GLY A 2 -22.36 2.82 17.84
C GLY A 2 -21.12 2.22 18.51
N GLN A 3 -20.84 0.93 18.34
CA GLN A 3 -19.65 0.27 18.91
C GLN A 3 -18.35 0.91 18.37
N VAL A 4 -18.25 1.15 17.08
CA VAL A 4 -17.05 1.75 16.47
C VAL A 4 -16.81 3.16 17.02
N LEU A 5 -17.88 3.96 17.19
CA LEU A 5 -17.74 5.31 17.77
C LEU A 5 -17.28 5.25 19.23
N ALA A 6 -17.81 4.30 20.03
CA ALA A 6 -17.38 4.11 21.42
C ALA A 6 -15.89 3.71 21.52
N GLU A 7 -15.39 2.89 20.60
CA GLU A 7 -13.96 2.55 20.51
C GLU A 7 -13.10 3.77 20.13
N LEU A 8 -13.56 4.61 19.21
CA LEU A 8 -12.88 5.86 18.85
C LEU A 8 -12.85 6.86 20.02
N ASP A 9 -13.95 6.94 20.80
CA ASP A 9 -14.01 7.76 22.00
C ASP A 9 -13.03 7.26 23.07
N ALA A 10 -12.94 5.94 23.26
CA ALA A 10 -11.97 5.33 24.18
C ALA A 10 -10.52 5.63 23.75
N LEU A 11 -10.19 5.51 22.45
CA LEU A 11 -8.87 5.91 21.94
C LEU A 11 -8.59 7.40 22.14
N ALA A 12 -9.61 8.24 21.95
CA ALA A 12 -9.49 9.68 22.15
C ALA A 12 -9.26 10.03 23.63
N ALA A 13 -9.98 9.37 24.54
CA ALA A 13 -9.83 9.52 25.98
C ALA A 13 -8.46 9.03 26.48
N ALA A 14 -7.93 7.93 25.90
CA ALA A 14 -6.58 7.42 26.15
C ALA A 14 -5.46 8.33 25.63
N GLY A 15 -5.79 9.44 24.98
CA GLY A 15 -4.81 10.40 24.45
C GLY A 15 -4.15 9.98 23.12
N TRP A 16 -4.66 8.96 22.43
CA TRP A 16 -4.14 8.56 21.12
C TRP A 16 -4.20 9.72 20.11
N ARG A 17 -3.17 9.87 19.31
CA ARG A 17 -3.04 10.95 18.31
C ARG A 17 -2.53 10.46 16.96
N GLY A 18 -2.34 9.14 16.81
CA GLY A 18 -1.92 8.50 15.56
C GLY A 18 -3.08 8.17 14.65
N PRO A 19 -2.81 7.58 13.49
CA PRO A 19 -3.85 7.02 12.62
C PRO A 19 -4.52 5.81 13.27
N VAL A 20 -5.72 5.47 12.82
CA VAL A 20 -6.49 4.31 13.28
C VAL A 20 -6.74 3.38 12.10
N PHE A 21 -6.35 2.12 12.27
CA PHE A 21 -6.57 1.07 11.28
C PHE A 21 -7.89 0.35 11.55
N PHE A 22 -8.75 0.31 10.55
CA PHE A 22 -9.95 -0.53 10.54
C PHE A 22 -9.56 -1.88 9.95
N VAL A 23 -9.50 -2.90 10.78
CA VAL A 23 -8.91 -4.23 10.48
C VAL A 23 -9.84 -5.19 9.74
N ASP A 24 -10.81 -4.67 9.00
CA ASP A 24 -11.65 -5.50 8.13
C ASP A 24 -10.87 -5.96 6.90
N ASP A 25 -10.87 -7.25 6.58
CA ASP A 25 -10.22 -7.82 5.39
C ASP A 25 -10.76 -7.21 4.07
N ASN A 26 -12.00 -6.72 4.11
CA ASN A 26 -12.61 -5.96 3.04
C ASN A 26 -13.68 -5.01 3.60
N PHE A 27 -13.26 -3.81 3.95
CA PHE A 27 -14.12 -2.78 4.53
C PHE A 27 -15.40 -2.53 3.74
N ILE A 28 -15.33 -2.65 2.41
CA ILE A 28 -16.49 -2.42 1.54
C ILE A 28 -17.36 -3.67 1.31
N GLY A 29 -17.20 -4.72 2.13
CA GLY A 29 -17.98 -5.95 2.02
C GLY A 29 -19.50 -5.74 2.11
N ASN A 30 -19.94 -4.77 2.90
CA ASN A 30 -21.35 -4.37 2.99
C ASN A 30 -21.51 -2.87 2.68
N LYS A 31 -21.53 -2.54 1.39
CA LYS A 31 -21.63 -1.15 0.88
C LYS A 31 -22.87 -0.41 1.39
N ARG A 32 -24.01 -1.10 1.56
CA ARG A 32 -25.26 -0.49 2.04
C ARG A 32 -25.10 -0.02 3.49
N ARG A 33 -24.66 -0.90 4.37
CA ARG A 33 -24.42 -0.56 5.78
C ARG A 33 -23.39 0.57 5.95
N LEU A 34 -22.36 0.58 5.11
CA LEU A 34 -21.39 1.67 5.12
C LEU A 34 -22.02 3.01 4.77
N ARG A 35 -22.80 3.05 3.70
CA ARG A 35 -23.43 4.31 3.23
C ARG A 35 -24.49 4.84 4.18
N ASP A 36 -25.32 3.92 4.70
CA ASP A 36 -26.55 4.31 5.40
C ASP A 36 -26.32 4.48 6.92
N ASP A 37 -25.28 3.87 7.49
CA ASP A 37 -25.02 3.84 8.95
C ASP A 37 -23.61 4.33 9.29
N LEU A 38 -22.57 3.58 8.95
CA LEU A 38 -21.24 3.79 9.52
C LEU A 38 -20.56 5.09 9.05
N LEU A 39 -20.51 5.33 7.73
CA LEU A 39 -19.79 6.48 7.19
C LEU A 39 -20.43 7.82 7.57
N PRO A 40 -21.78 8.00 7.54
CA PRO A 40 -22.43 9.20 8.08
C PRO A 40 -22.05 9.43 9.55
N ALA A 41 -22.15 8.40 10.38
CA ALA A 41 -21.81 8.48 11.81
C ALA A 41 -20.33 8.86 12.03
N LEU A 42 -19.41 8.29 11.27
CA LEU A 42 -17.97 8.65 11.32
C LEU A 42 -17.74 10.10 10.88
N ILE A 43 -18.43 10.57 9.84
CA ILE A 43 -18.33 11.97 9.38
C ILE A 43 -18.75 12.93 10.48
N ASP A 44 -19.86 12.66 11.15
CA ASP A 44 -20.37 13.51 12.22
C ASP A 44 -19.45 13.43 13.47
N TRP A 45 -18.98 12.24 13.82
CA TRP A 45 -17.98 12.06 14.89
C TRP A 45 -16.70 12.86 14.62
N GLN A 46 -16.16 12.76 13.40
CA GLN A 46 -14.96 13.51 13.00
C GLN A 46 -15.19 15.03 13.04
N ARG A 47 -16.38 15.51 12.76
CA ARG A 47 -16.74 16.94 12.88
C ARG A 47 -16.74 17.37 14.34
N ALA A 48 -17.41 16.60 15.20
CA ALA A 48 -17.52 16.87 16.65
C ALA A 48 -16.12 16.87 17.32
N HIS A 49 -15.22 16.00 16.90
CA HIS A 49 -13.87 15.85 17.44
C HIS A 49 -12.79 16.60 16.66
N HIS A 50 -13.16 17.65 15.88
CA HIS A 50 -12.22 18.47 15.12
C HIS A 50 -11.26 17.66 14.22
N ARG A 51 -11.76 16.54 13.72
CA ARG A 51 -11.03 15.60 12.84
C ARG A 51 -9.74 15.07 13.49
N ARG A 52 -9.95 14.41 14.57
CA ARG A 52 -8.92 13.93 15.46
C ARG A 52 -8.01 12.87 14.84
N PHE A 53 -8.58 11.97 14.03
CA PHE A 53 -7.85 10.83 13.47
C PHE A 53 -7.85 10.82 11.95
N ASN A 54 -6.80 10.28 11.39
CA ASN A 54 -6.79 9.76 10.03
C ASN A 54 -7.08 8.25 10.10
N PHE A 55 -7.90 7.78 9.19
CA PHE A 55 -8.27 6.38 9.10
C PHE A 55 -7.62 5.71 7.90
N TYR A 56 -7.32 4.43 8.04
CA TYR A 56 -6.93 3.56 6.94
C TYR A 56 -7.56 2.18 7.10
N THR A 57 -7.72 1.46 6.00
CA THR A 57 -8.39 0.15 5.97
C THR A 57 -7.95 -0.65 4.76
N GLU A 58 -8.44 -1.89 4.66
CA GLU A 58 -8.30 -2.73 3.48
C GLU A 58 -9.59 -2.74 2.66
N ALA A 59 -9.47 -2.74 1.36
CA ALA A 59 -10.61 -2.83 0.46
C ALA A 59 -10.25 -3.51 -0.86
N SER A 60 -11.24 -4.08 -1.53
CA SER A 60 -11.06 -4.58 -2.89
C SER A 60 -11.10 -3.45 -3.92
N ILE A 61 -10.44 -3.66 -5.07
CA ILE A 61 -10.25 -2.65 -6.12
C ILE A 61 -11.57 -2.10 -6.69
N ASN A 62 -12.66 -2.87 -6.61
CA ASN A 62 -13.99 -2.46 -7.05
C ASN A 62 -14.59 -1.31 -6.20
N LEU A 63 -13.85 -0.77 -5.22
CA LEU A 63 -14.13 0.53 -4.64
C LEU A 63 -14.07 1.63 -5.70
N ALA A 64 -13.21 1.52 -6.70
CA ALA A 64 -13.09 2.47 -7.80
C ALA A 64 -14.37 2.58 -8.67
N ASP A 65 -15.23 1.55 -8.66
CA ASP A 65 -16.51 1.55 -9.40
C ASP A 65 -17.59 2.40 -8.74
N ASP A 66 -17.36 2.90 -7.53
CA ASP A 66 -18.34 3.56 -6.70
C ASP A 66 -17.85 4.92 -6.21
N PRO A 67 -17.91 5.96 -7.06
CA PRO A 67 -17.44 7.30 -6.71
C PRO A 67 -18.15 7.90 -5.49
N THR A 68 -19.43 7.56 -5.30
CA THR A 68 -20.22 8.03 -4.15
C THR A 68 -19.69 7.43 -2.85
N LEU A 69 -19.48 6.11 -2.80
CA LEU A 69 -18.91 5.43 -1.63
C LEU A 69 -17.49 5.91 -1.35
N THR A 70 -16.67 6.02 -2.40
CA THR A 70 -15.29 6.54 -2.28
C THR A 70 -15.26 7.95 -1.69
N SER A 71 -16.17 8.83 -2.14
CA SER A 71 -16.31 10.19 -1.59
C SER A 71 -16.72 10.19 -0.12
N LEU A 72 -17.64 9.30 0.30
CA LEU A 72 -18.05 9.16 1.69
C LEU A 72 -16.91 8.65 2.57
N ILE A 73 -16.15 7.65 2.12
CA ILE A 73 -14.96 7.12 2.80
C ILE A 73 -13.95 8.24 3.06
N VAL A 74 -13.63 9.02 2.02
CA VAL A 74 -12.71 10.16 2.15
C VAL A 74 -13.25 11.24 3.09
N LYS A 75 -14.55 11.56 3.03
CA LYS A 75 -15.20 12.52 3.94
C LYS A 75 -15.17 12.05 5.39
N ALA A 76 -15.30 10.75 5.63
CA ALA A 76 -15.22 10.14 6.95
C ALA A 76 -13.81 10.21 7.57
N GLY A 77 -12.78 10.54 6.78
CA GLY A 77 -11.42 10.73 7.27
C GLY A 77 -10.43 9.63 6.89
N PHE A 78 -10.83 8.71 6.01
CA PHE A 78 -9.90 7.75 5.43
C PHE A 78 -9.02 8.47 4.40
N ASP A 79 -7.71 8.30 4.52
CA ASP A 79 -6.71 8.85 3.61
C ASP A 79 -5.88 7.79 2.91
N THR A 80 -5.96 6.55 3.39
CA THR A 80 -5.17 5.43 2.90
C THR A 80 -6.02 4.17 2.80
N VAL A 81 -5.83 3.41 1.74
CA VAL A 81 -6.45 2.09 1.53
C VAL A 81 -5.41 1.09 1.06
N PHE A 82 -5.38 -0.08 1.71
CA PHE A 82 -4.60 -1.22 1.23
C PHE A 82 -5.46 -2.06 0.28
N ILE A 83 -4.91 -2.40 -0.88
CA ILE A 83 -5.59 -3.20 -1.90
C ILE A 83 -4.72 -4.37 -2.31
N GLY A 84 -5.24 -5.58 -2.16
CA GLY A 84 -4.63 -6.78 -2.72
C GLY A 84 -4.73 -6.76 -4.25
N ILE A 85 -3.64 -6.36 -4.91
CA ILE A 85 -3.50 -6.42 -6.37
C ILE A 85 -3.15 -7.84 -6.80
N GLU A 86 -2.36 -8.52 -6.01
CA GLU A 86 -1.77 -9.85 -6.15
C GLU A 86 -0.76 -9.90 -7.31
N THR A 87 -1.24 -9.77 -8.52
CA THR A 87 -0.40 -9.82 -9.72
C THR A 87 -1.04 -9.04 -10.87
N PRO A 88 -0.26 -8.46 -11.80
CA PRO A 88 -0.77 -7.90 -13.04
C PRO A 88 -1.06 -8.96 -14.12
N ASP A 89 -0.98 -10.26 -13.77
CA ASP A 89 -1.18 -11.38 -14.67
C ASP A 89 -2.55 -12.02 -14.49
N ASP A 90 -3.36 -12.12 -15.56
CA ASP A 90 -4.68 -12.70 -15.50
C ASP A 90 -4.67 -14.20 -15.15
N ALA A 91 -3.62 -14.94 -15.52
CA ALA A 91 -3.48 -16.36 -15.15
C ALA A 91 -3.25 -16.49 -13.65
N GLY A 92 -2.36 -15.68 -13.05
CA GLY A 92 -2.15 -15.64 -11.62
C GLY A 92 -3.39 -15.17 -10.84
N LEU A 93 -4.12 -14.18 -11.37
CA LEU A 93 -5.41 -13.74 -10.79
C LEU A 93 -6.47 -14.86 -10.84
N ALA A 94 -6.46 -15.69 -11.88
CA ALA A 94 -7.33 -16.85 -11.96
C ALA A 94 -6.95 -17.93 -10.93
N GLU A 95 -5.66 -18.18 -10.76
CA GLU A 95 -5.13 -19.17 -9.82
C GLU A 95 -5.49 -18.83 -8.37
N CYS A 96 -5.36 -17.55 -7.97
CA CYS A 96 -5.76 -17.11 -6.63
C CYS A 96 -7.24 -16.72 -6.51
N ASN A 97 -8.05 -16.97 -7.54
CA ASN A 97 -9.49 -16.67 -7.58
C ASN A 97 -9.83 -15.20 -7.30
N LYS A 98 -8.95 -14.26 -7.69
CA LYS A 98 -9.13 -12.80 -7.50
C LYS A 98 -10.00 -12.22 -8.63
N ARG A 99 -11.26 -12.67 -8.72
CA ARG A 99 -12.20 -12.33 -9.82
C ARG A 99 -12.40 -10.84 -9.99
N GLN A 100 -12.45 -10.08 -8.89
CA GLN A 100 -12.67 -8.64 -8.90
C GLN A 100 -11.53 -7.83 -9.54
N ASN A 101 -10.35 -8.43 -9.73
CA ASN A 101 -9.21 -7.79 -10.37
C ASN A 101 -9.10 -8.14 -11.87
N ARG A 102 -9.82 -9.13 -12.37
CA ARG A 102 -9.71 -9.63 -13.73
C ARG A 102 -10.48 -8.76 -14.72
N GLY A 103 -9.95 -8.65 -15.95
CA GLY A 103 -10.62 -7.94 -17.05
C GLY A 103 -10.77 -6.44 -16.80
N ARG A 104 -9.90 -5.83 -15.99
CA ARG A 104 -9.95 -4.41 -15.61
C ARG A 104 -8.65 -3.70 -15.95
N ASP A 105 -8.75 -2.39 -16.15
CA ASP A 105 -7.56 -1.53 -16.11
C ASP A 105 -7.25 -1.15 -14.65
N LEU A 106 -6.54 -2.03 -13.95
CA LEU A 106 -6.16 -1.83 -12.56
C LEU A 106 -5.38 -0.52 -12.33
N ILE A 107 -4.59 -0.07 -13.34
CA ILE A 107 -3.85 1.18 -13.23
C ILE A 107 -4.79 2.38 -13.25
N ALA A 108 -5.78 2.37 -14.14
CA ALA A 108 -6.80 3.43 -14.18
C ALA A 108 -7.64 3.47 -12.90
N ASP A 109 -8.01 2.31 -12.36
CA ASP A 109 -8.75 2.19 -11.11
C ASP A 109 -7.97 2.76 -9.92
N ILE A 110 -6.68 2.39 -9.79
CA ILE A 110 -5.79 2.93 -8.75
C ILE A 110 -5.70 4.45 -8.86
N LYS A 111 -5.51 5.00 -10.05
CA LYS A 111 -5.46 6.45 -10.26
C LYS A 111 -6.79 7.13 -9.93
N THR A 112 -7.92 6.48 -10.18
CA THR A 112 -9.25 6.98 -9.79
C THR A 112 -9.33 7.14 -8.27
N LEU A 113 -8.89 6.15 -7.50
CA LEU A 113 -8.85 6.24 -6.04
C LEU A 113 -7.87 7.32 -5.55
N GLN A 114 -6.69 7.43 -6.17
CA GLN A 114 -5.71 8.46 -5.84
C GLN A 114 -6.26 9.87 -6.10
N ARG A 115 -6.96 10.09 -7.22
CA ARG A 115 -7.62 11.37 -7.54
C ARG A 115 -8.75 11.68 -6.57
N ALA A 116 -9.43 10.67 -6.06
CA ALA A 116 -10.47 10.83 -5.03
C ALA A 116 -9.90 11.22 -3.66
N GLY A 117 -8.57 11.10 -3.45
CA GLY A 117 -7.90 11.50 -2.21
C GLY A 117 -7.44 10.34 -1.33
N LEU A 118 -7.41 9.11 -1.85
CA LEU A 118 -6.89 7.94 -1.15
C LEU A 118 -5.47 7.61 -1.60
N GLN A 119 -4.55 7.45 -0.66
CA GLN A 119 -3.27 6.82 -0.92
C GLN A 119 -3.49 5.32 -1.02
N VAL A 120 -3.28 4.75 -2.21
CA VAL A 120 -3.35 3.31 -2.40
C VAL A 120 -2.02 2.66 -2.03
N GLN A 121 -2.06 1.74 -1.08
CA GLN A 121 -0.99 0.78 -0.79
C GLN A 121 -1.35 -0.54 -1.47
N GLY A 122 -0.39 -1.24 -2.05
CA GLY A 122 -0.67 -2.45 -2.84
C GLY A 122 0.01 -3.68 -2.30
N GLY A 123 -0.75 -4.78 -2.17
CA GLY A 123 -0.24 -6.12 -1.93
C GLY A 123 0.00 -6.85 -3.24
N PHE A 124 1.18 -7.46 -3.37
CA PHE A 124 1.62 -8.21 -4.55
C PHE A 124 2.20 -9.55 -4.14
N ILE A 125 2.04 -10.54 -4.99
CA ILE A 125 2.54 -11.89 -4.77
C ILE A 125 3.29 -12.36 -6.03
N VAL A 126 4.41 -13.06 -5.83
CA VAL A 126 5.14 -13.81 -6.86
C VAL A 126 5.26 -15.26 -6.45
N GLY A 127 5.37 -16.16 -7.43
CA GLY A 127 5.51 -17.60 -7.20
C GLY A 127 4.24 -18.40 -7.41
N PHE A 128 3.25 -17.85 -8.14
CA PHE A 128 2.15 -18.62 -8.68
C PHE A 128 2.67 -19.70 -9.66
N ASP A 129 1.97 -20.81 -9.79
CA ASP A 129 2.37 -21.86 -10.72
C ASP A 129 2.33 -21.39 -12.19
N SER A 130 1.48 -20.40 -12.48
CA SER A 130 1.37 -19.75 -13.78
C SER A 130 2.46 -18.71 -14.05
N ASP A 131 3.27 -18.33 -13.05
CA ASP A 131 4.29 -17.29 -13.21
C ASP A 131 5.46 -17.76 -14.09
N THR A 132 5.88 -16.91 -15.01
CA THR A 132 7.13 -17.04 -15.76
C THR A 132 8.15 -16.03 -15.28
N LEU A 133 9.40 -16.11 -15.72
CA LEU A 133 10.46 -15.15 -15.37
C LEU A 133 10.09 -13.70 -15.71
N SER A 134 9.16 -13.49 -16.64
CA SER A 134 8.70 -12.15 -17.04
C SER A 134 7.87 -11.46 -15.95
N ILE A 135 7.33 -12.22 -14.96
CA ILE A 135 6.46 -11.66 -13.92
C ILE A 135 7.14 -10.57 -13.11
N PHE A 136 8.42 -10.74 -12.78
CA PHE A 136 9.16 -9.75 -11.99
C PHE A 136 9.24 -8.41 -12.71
N ARG A 137 9.53 -8.41 -14.03
CA ARG A 137 9.54 -7.19 -14.83
C ARG A 137 8.14 -6.58 -14.95
N ARG A 138 7.11 -7.39 -15.20
CA ARG A 138 5.72 -6.94 -15.31
C ARG A 138 5.22 -6.31 -14.01
N GLN A 139 5.55 -6.89 -12.85
CA GLN A 139 5.22 -6.29 -11.56
C GLN A 139 5.96 -4.97 -11.32
N ILE A 140 7.26 -4.89 -11.62
CA ILE A 140 8.01 -3.62 -11.53
C ILE A 140 7.34 -2.55 -12.39
N GLU A 141 7.04 -2.84 -13.65
CA GLU A 141 6.38 -1.91 -14.58
C GLU A 141 5.02 -1.45 -14.06
N PHE A 142 4.20 -2.39 -13.59
CA PHE A 142 2.88 -2.10 -13.01
C PHE A 142 2.99 -1.18 -11.78
N ILE A 143 3.84 -1.52 -10.82
CA ILE A 143 4.06 -0.72 -9.61
C ILE A 143 4.53 0.69 -9.97
N GLN A 144 5.41 0.83 -10.96
CA GLN A 144 5.90 2.13 -11.41
C GLN A 144 4.82 2.98 -12.09
N GLN A 145 3.98 2.37 -12.94
CA GLN A 145 2.94 3.05 -13.71
C GLN A 145 1.74 3.43 -12.86
N SER A 146 1.35 2.58 -11.92
CA SER A 146 0.21 2.81 -11.01
C SER A 146 0.47 3.93 -10.01
N GLY A 147 1.75 4.23 -9.69
CA GLY A 147 2.08 5.18 -8.65
C GLY A 147 1.84 4.65 -7.22
N ILE A 148 1.67 3.34 -7.03
CA ILE A 148 1.63 2.72 -5.70
C ILE A 148 3.01 2.90 -5.05
N VAL A 149 3.11 3.84 -4.10
CA VAL A 149 4.39 4.17 -3.45
C VAL A 149 4.80 3.07 -2.48
N THR A 150 3.87 2.60 -1.66
CA THR A 150 4.06 1.48 -0.74
C THR A 150 3.53 0.21 -1.38
N ALA A 151 4.43 -0.61 -1.90
CA ALA A 151 4.14 -1.91 -2.50
C ALA A 151 4.70 -3.01 -1.58
N MET A 152 3.82 -3.78 -0.98
CA MET A 152 4.19 -4.99 -0.22
C MET A 152 4.22 -6.15 -1.19
N VAL A 153 5.39 -6.70 -1.46
CA VAL A 153 5.56 -7.86 -2.34
C VAL A 153 6.00 -9.04 -1.49
N GLY A 154 5.26 -10.14 -1.57
CA GLY A 154 5.58 -11.40 -0.90
C GLY A 154 5.78 -12.53 -1.90
N MET A 155 6.48 -13.59 -1.47
CA MET A 155 6.43 -14.88 -2.15
C MET A 155 5.16 -15.61 -1.73
N LEU A 156 4.52 -16.31 -2.66
CA LEU A 156 3.35 -17.12 -2.38
C LEU A 156 3.65 -18.13 -1.27
N THR A 157 2.77 -18.19 -0.29
CA THR A 157 2.88 -19.09 0.87
C THR A 157 1.60 -19.88 1.02
N ALA A 158 1.71 -21.19 1.21
CA ALA A 158 0.58 -22.09 1.43
C ALA A 158 0.20 -22.10 2.92
N LEU A 159 -0.79 -21.28 3.29
CA LEU A 159 -1.30 -21.25 4.66
C LEU A 159 -2.14 -22.51 4.96
N PRO A 160 -2.03 -23.08 6.17
CA PRO A 160 -2.86 -24.19 6.60
C PRO A 160 -4.36 -23.95 6.32
N ASP A 161 -5.10 -25.01 6.09
CA ASP A 161 -6.55 -24.99 5.84
C ASP A 161 -7.01 -24.26 4.57
N THR A 162 -6.08 -23.82 3.72
CA THR A 162 -6.41 -23.26 2.41
C THR A 162 -6.46 -24.32 1.31
N LYS A 163 -7.19 -24.04 0.22
CA LYS A 163 -7.22 -24.92 -0.97
C LYS A 163 -5.83 -25.09 -1.58
N LEU A 164 -5.02 -24.04 -1.57
CA LEU A 164 -3.63 -24.08 -2.04
C LEU A 164 -2.81 -25.08 -1.22
N HIS A 165 -2.90 -25.00 0.11
CA HIS A 165 -2.21 -25.93 1.01
C HIS A 165 -2.62 -27.38 0.77
N ALA A 166 -3.94 -27.66 0.67
CA ALA A 166 -4.44 -28.99 0.39
C ALA A 166 -3.94 -29.55 -0.95
N ARG A 167 -3.96 -28.72 -2.02
CA ARG A 167 -3.43 -29.07 -3.33
C ARG A 167 -1.93 -29.39 -3.28
N LEU A 168 -1.12 -28.49 -2.74
CA LEU A 168 0.33 -28.67 -2.68
C LEU A 168 0.75 -29.85 -1.79
N LYS A 169 -0.05 -30.14 -0.74
CA LYS A 169 0.13 -31.33 0.08
C LYS A 169 -0.09 -32.61 -0.74
N SER A 170 -1.16 -32.68 -1.52
CA SER A 170 -1.45 -33.82 -2.37
C SER A 170 -0.43 -34.03 -3.49
N GLU A 171 0.19 -32.92 -3.96
CA GLU A 171 1.26 -32.94 -4.96
C GLU A 171 2.65 -33.25 -4.37
N GLY A 172 2.78 -33.36 -3.04
CA GLY A 172 4.06 -33.61 -2.36
C GLY A 172 5.03 -32.39 -2.43
N ARG A 173 4.51 -31.19 -2.62
CA ARG A 173 5.30 -29.97 -2.80
C ARG A 173 5.48 -29.13 -1.53
N LEU A 174 4.85 -29.46 -0.42
CA LEU A 174 5.05 -28.73 0.85
C LEU A 174 6.43 -29.02 1.43
N LEU A 175 7.12 -27.98 1.89
CA LEU A 175 8.44 -28.05 2.53
C LEU A 175 8.38 -27.91 4.05
N GLY A 176 7.29 -27.35 4.61
CA GLY A 176 7.11 -27.13 6.04
C GLY A 176 6.00 -26.14 6.36
N SER A 177 6.05 -25.59 7.58
CA SER A 177 5.12 -24.56 8.02
C SER A 177 5.50 -23.16 7.47
N SER A 178 4.51 -22.27 7.37
CA SER A 178 4.75 -20.87 7.05
C SER A 178 5.41 -20.15 8.23
N SER A 179 6.30 -19.20 7.94
CA SER A 179 6.85 -18.27 8.94
C SER A 179 5.80 -17.29 9.49
N GLY A 180 4.69 -17.11 8.78
CA GLY A 180 3.69 -16.06 9.06
C GLY A 180 4.13 -14.66 8.63
N ASN A 181 5.35 -14.47 8.14
CA ASN A 181 5.84 -13.19 7.64
C ASN A 181 5.78 -13.15 6.10
N ASN A 182 4.85 -12.37 5.57
CA ASN A 182 4.60 -12.28 4.13
C ASN A 182 5.69 -11.55 3.32
N VAL A 183 6.69 -10.98 3.98
CA VAL A 183 7.73 -10.16 3.32
C VAL A 183 9.16 -10.58 3.66
N ASP A 184 9.35 -11.75 4.26
CA ASP A 184 10.67 -12.29 4.60
C ASP A 184 11.41 -12.93 3.41
N GLY A 185 10.74 -12.99 2.24
CA GLY A 185 11.32 -13.60 1.03
C GLY A 185 11.41 -15.12 1.10
N THR A 186 10.53 -15.77 1.87
CA THR A 186 10.44 -17.23 1.97
C THR A 186 9.14 -17.77 1.39
N THR A 187 9.15 -19.04 1.02
CA THR A 187 7.99 -19.82 0.67
C THR A 187 8.09 -21.20 1.35
N ASN A 188 6.97 -21.80 1.67
CA ASN A 188 6.90 -23.09 2.34
C ASN A 188 6.56 -24.26 1.41
N PHE A 189 6.74 -24.09 0.12
CA PHE A 189 6.50 -25.12 -0.89
C PHE A 189 7.47 -25.03 -2.06
N LEU A 190 7.55 -26.07 -2.87
CA LEU A 190 8.31 -26.11 -4.12
C LEU A 190 7.51 -25.39 -5.22
N PRO A 191 7.95 -24.21 -5.72
CA PRO A 191 7.27 -23.50 -6.80
C PRO A 191 7.42 -24.22 -8.14
N ALA A 192 6.58 -23.88 -9.13
CA ALA A 192 6.72 -24.41 -10.49
C ALA A 192 7.99 -23.90 -11.18
N MET A 193 8.36 -22.63 -10.97
CA MET A 193 9.69 -22.15 -11.38
C MET A 193 10.76 -22.63 -10.39
N SER A 194 12.04 -22.59 -10.79
CA SER A 194 13.10 -22.97 -9.84
C SER A 194 13.13 -22.04 -8.63
N MET A 195 13.44 -22.56 -7.45
CA MET A 195 13.52 -21.81 -6.21
C MET A 195 14.52 -20.64 -6.31
N ASP A 196 15.65 -20.88 -6.97
CA ASP A 196 16.68 -19.85 -7.15
C ASP A 196 16.18 -18.73 -8.05
N ALA A 197 15.50 -19.07 -9.16
CA ALA A 197 14.91 -18.07 -10.05
C ALA A 197 13.84 -17.23 -9.32
N LEU A 198 13.02 -17.84 -8.46
CA LEU A 198 12.02 -17.13 -7.66
C LEU A 198 12.69 -16.17 -6.67
N ARG A 199 13.69 -16.65 -5.92
CA ARG A 199 14.42 -15.84 -4.94
C ARG A 199 15.18 -14.68 -5.57
N ASP A 200 15.91 -14.95 -6.64
CA ASP A 200 16.71 -13.92 -7.34
C ASP A 200 15.80 -12.89 -8.01
N GLY A 201 14.71 -13.34 -8.63
CA GLY A 201 13.70 -12.48 -9.21
C GLY A 201 13.03 -11.58 -8.16
N TYR A 202 12.65 -12.14 -7.02
CA TYR A 202 12.07 -11.41 -5.89
C TYR A 202 13.05 -10.35 -5.34
N ARG A 203 14.30 -10.73 -5.05
CA ARG A 203 15.33 -9.80 -4.57
C ARG A 203 15.55 -8.67 -5.55
N LYS A 204 15.68 -8.98 -6.85
CA LYS A 204 15.83 -7.99 -7.92
C LYS A 204 14.64 -7.05 -7.99
N LEU A 205 13.41 -7.57 -7.86
CA LEU A 205 12.20 -6.78 -7.85
C LEU A 205 12.21 -5.80 -6.67
N MET A 206 12.40 -6.29 -5.44
CA MET A 206 12.43 -5.47 -4.23
C MET A 206 13.51 -4.38 -4.29
N HIS A 207 14.73 -4.76 -4.66
CA HIS A 207 15.82 -3.79 -4.84
C HIS A 207 15.48 -2.75 -5.91
N THR A 208 14.86 -3.14 -7.03
CA THR A 208 14.53 -2.21 -8.11
C THR A 208 13.47 -1.20 -7.69
N ILE A 209 12.34 -1.65 -7.10
CA ILE A 209 11.25 -0.74 -6.75
C ILE A 209 11.59 0.21 -5.62
N TYR A 210 12.54 -0.14 -4.74
CA TYR A 210 12.96 0.70 -3.62
C TYR A 210 14.32 1.39 -3.82
N SER A 211 14.99 1.16 -4.95
CA SER A 211 16.16 1.95 -5.33
C SER A 211 15.78 3.42 -5.56
N PRO A 212 16.70 4.39 -5.29
CA PRO A 212 16.37 5.81 -5.29
C PRO A 212 15.71 6.30 -6.58
N GLY A 213 16.28 6.00 -7.75
CA GLY A 213 15.75 6.48 -9.03
C GLY A 213 14.29 6.07 -9.28
N PRO A 214 13.99 4.77 -9.39
CA PRO A 214 12.63 4.24 -9.55
C PRO A 214 11.67 4.69 -8.45
N TYR A 215 12.09 4.65 -7.18
CA TYR A 215 11.26 5.05 -6.06
C TYR A 215 10.80 6.51 -6.17
N TYR A 216 11.71 7.45 -6.32
CA TYR A 216 11.38 8.88 -6.40
C TYR A 216 10.60 9.23 -7.68
N LYS A 217 10.84 8.52 -8.79
CA LYS A 217 10.02 8.62 -10.01
C LYS A 217 8.57 8.21 -9.72
N ARG A 218 8.36 7.08 -9.02
CA ARG A 218 7.05 6.58 -8.62
C ARG A 218 6.34 7.53 -7.65
N VAL A 219 7.04 8.10 -6.67
CA VAL A 219 6.48 9.13 -5.79
C VAL A 219 5.96 10.31 -6.60
N ARG A 220 6.70 10.79 -7.61
CA ARG A 220 6.21 11.86 -8.50
C ARG A 220 4.98 11.44 -9.31
N THR A 221 4.92 10.18 -9.77
CA THR A 221 3.73 9.64 -10.45
C THR A 221 2.53 9.72 -9.54
N PHE A 222 2.63 9.25 -8.29
CA PHE A 222 1.58 9.36 -7.29
C PHE A 222 1.18 10.82 -7.02
N LEU A 223 2.14 11.68 -6.71
CA LEU A 223 1.87 13.08 -6.37
C LEU A 223 1.21 13.88 -7.51
N ARG A 224 1.34 13.46 -8.76
CA ARG A 224 0.61 14.09 -9.89
C ARG A 224 -0.88 13.79 -9.85
N GLU A 225 -1.25 12.57 -9.48
CA GLU A 225 -2.63 12.10 -9.45
C GLU A 225 -3.33 12.40 -8.13
N PHE A 226 -2.59 12.44 -7.01
CA PHE A 226 -3.17 12.51 -5.68
C PHE A 226 -3.78 13.89 -5.38
N HIS A 227 -5.07 13.90 -5.00
CA HIS A 227 -5.81 15.09 -4.64
C HIS A 227 -6.41 14.92 -3.23
N PRO A 228 -5.64 15.18 -2.16
CA PRO A 228 -6.16 15.05 -0.81
C PRO A 228 -7.34 16.01 -0.62
N PRO A 229 -8.38 15.59 0.10
CA PRO A 229 -9.56 16.43 0.36
C PRO A 229 -9.22 17.67 1.21
N ARG A 230 -8.03 17.67 1.79
CA ARG A 230 -7.50 18.75 2.62
C ARG A 230 -6.00 18.83 2.48
N PRO A 231 -5.47 20.05 2.43
CA PRO A 231 -4.05 20.22 2.58
C PRO A 231 -3.63 19.67 3.95
N PRO A 232 -2.51 18.96 4.05
CA PRO A 232 -1.90 18.64 5.33
C PRO A 232 -1.62 19.98 6.03
N LEU A 233 -2.41 20.29 7.06
CA LEU A 233 -2.37 21.60 7.71
C LEU A 233 -1.71 21.49 9.07
N ARG A 234 -0.83 22.45 9.28
CA ARG A 234 -0.13 22.88 10.49
C ARG A 234 1.24 22.25 10.68
N PHE A 235 2.21 23.06 10.49
CA PHE A 235 3.59 22.82 10.90
C PHE A 235 3.60 22.52 12.41
N ASN A 236 3.81 21.24 12.73
CA ASN A 236 3.99 20.79 14.11
C ASN A 236 5.51 20.76 14.36
N PRO A 237 6.01 21.18 15.55
CA PRO A 237 7.44 21.10 15.88
C PRO A 237 8.07 19.71 15.64
N ARG A 238 7.30 18.64 15.87
CA ARG A 238 7.73 17.27 15.57
C ARG A 238 7.94 17.03 14.07
N GLN A 239 7.11 17.63 13.21
CA GLN A 239 7.23 17.56 11.76
C GLN A 239 8.42 18.38 11.26
N ALA A 240 8.66 19.54 11.87
CA ALA A 240 9.85 20.34 11.60
C ALA A 240 11.13 19.57 11.94
N ALA A 241 11.18 18.94 13.10
CA ALA A 241 12.31 18.11 13.50
C ALA A 241 12.49 16.89 12.57
N ALA A 242 11.41 16.25 12.14
CA ALA A 242 11.45 15.16 11.16
C ALA A 242 11.99 15.64 9.80
N PHE A 243 11.56 16.82 9.35
CA PHE A 243 12.07 17.43 8.12
C PHE A 243 13.57 17.71 8.20
N VAL A 244 14.05 18.33 9.29
CA VAL A 244 15.48 18.61 9.48
C VAL A 244 16.29 17.31 9.49
N ARG A 245 15.87 16.30 10.27
CA ARG A 245 16.54 15.00 10.32
C ARG A 245 16.57 14.30 8.96
N SER A 246 15.45 14.32 8.23
CA SER A 246 15.39 13.74 6.89
C SER A 246 16.26 14.49 5.90
N SER A 247 16.31 15.83 5.97
CA SER A 247 17.17 16.65 5.12
C SER A 247 18.65 16.33 5.32
N ILE A 248 19.08 16.15 6.57
CA ILE A 248 20.46 15.73 6.85
C ILE A 248 20.68 14.29 6.36
N ARG A 249 19.80 13.35 6.75
CA ARG A 249 20.01 11.93 6.47
C ARG A 249 19.90 11.59 4.99
N LEU A 250 18.89 12.11 4.30
CA LEU A 250 18.59 11.81 2.90
C LEU A 250 19.18 12.83 1.94
N GLY A 251 19.23 14.11 2.36
CA GLY A 251 19.63 15.22 1.51
C GLY A 251 21.14 15.55 1.54
N VAL A 252 21.86 15.16 2.61
CA VAL A 252 23.31 15.41 2.73
C VAL A 252 24.07 14.10 2.69
N ILE A 253 23.79 13.17 3.61
CA ILE A 253 24.54 11.93 3.80
C ILE A 253 24.09 10.85 2.80
N GLY A 254 22.79 10.80 2.47
CA GLY A 254 22.19 9.72 1.69
C GLY A 254 22.66 9.65 0.24
N ARG A 255 22.76 8.44 -0.31
CA ARG A 255 23.02 8.22 -1.75
C ARG A 255 21.93 8.82 -2.64
N GLU A 256 20.72 9.02 -2.10
CA GLU A 256 19.56 9.61 -2.75
C GLU A 256 19.48 11.13 -2.72
N ARG A 257 20.51 11.84 -2.26
CA ARG A 257 20.47 13.30 -2.03
C ARG A 257 19.93 14.11 -3.23
N PHE A 258 20.33 13.78 -4.44
CA PHE A 258 19.88 14.47 -5.64
C PHE A 258 18.40 14.21 -5.93
N GLN A 259 17.94 12.96 -5.76
CA GLN A 259 16.54 12.58 -5.94
C GLN A 259 15.66 13.20 -4.86
N PHE A 260 16.13 13.24 -3.62
CA PHE A 260 15.44 13.86 -2.49
C PHE A 260 15.22 15.36 -2.74
N TRP A 261 16.26 16.11 -3.00
CA TRP A 261 16.12 17.55 -3.27
C TRP A 261 15.35 17.81 -4.56
N GLY A 262 15.57 17.01 -5.60
CA GLY A 262 14.81 17.10 -6.84
C GLY A 262 13.31 16.83 -6.66
N LEU A 263 12.90 15.90 -5.75
CA LEU A 263 11.50 15.70 -5.39
C LEU A 263 10.95 16.91 -4.65
N LEU A 264 11.65 17.40 -3.63
CA LEU A 264 11.18 18.51 -2.81
C LEU A 264 11.04 19.80 -3.61
N ALA A 265 12.03 20.13 -4.44
CA ALA A 265 11.97 21.29 -5.34
C ALA A 265 10.79 21.15 -6.31
N TRP A 266 10.67 20.00 -6.99
CA TRP A 266 9.54 19.75 -7.89
C TRP A 266 8.19 19.89 -7.18
N THR A 267 8.05 19.35 -5.96
CA THR A 267 6.80 19.43 -5.20
C THR A 267 6.52 20.85 -4.75
N PHE A 268 7.53 21.57 -4.27
CA PHE A 268 7.40 22.97 -3.84
C PHE A 268 6.87 23.87 -4.96
N PHE A 269 7.42 23.76 -6.18
CA PHE A 269 7.00 24.60 -7.30
C PHE A 269 5.72 24.14 -8.01
N ARG A 270 5.43 22.82 -8.03
CA ARG A 270 4.31 22.28 -8.81
C ARG A 270 3.09 21.89 -7.97
N ARG A 271 3.31 21.44 -6.75
CA ARG A 271 2.27 20.90 -5.86
C ARG A 271 2.57 21.24 -4.38
N PRO A 272 2.70 22.54 -4.01
CA PRO A 272 3.15 22.97 -2.68
C PRO A 272 2.30 22.37 -1.54
N VAL A 273 1.02 22.18 -1.76
CA VAL A 273 0.09 21.54 -0.81
C VAL A 273 0.53 20.11 -0.42
N LEU A 274 1.26 19.43 -1.30
CA LEU A 274 1.73 18.06 -1.07
C LEU A 274 3.17 17.98 -0.53
N PHE A 275 3.77 19.11 -0.18
CA PHE A 275 5.16 19.14 0.27
C PHE A 275 5.41 18.24 1.49
N GLN A 276 4.53 18.29 2.48
CA GLN A 276 4.61 17.43 3.66
C GLN A 276 4.48 15.94 3.30
N THR A 277 3.56 15.61 2.40
CA THR A 277 3.39 14.25 1.89
C THR A 277 4.67 13.78 1.18
N ALA A 278 5.29 14.63 0.36
CA ALA A 278 6.54 14.29 -0.32
C ALA A 278 7.68 13.97 0.66
N VAL A 279 7.81 14.76 1.74
CA VAL A 279 8.79 14.50 2.81
C VAL A 279 8.51 13.16 3.49
N THR A 280 7.26 12.90 3.85
CA THR A 280 6.86 11.62 4.49
C THR A 280 7.17 10.43 3.59
N LEU A 281 6.83 10.52 2.32
CA LEU A 281 7.12 9.45 1.35
C LEU A 281 8.62 9.27 1.12
N ALA A 282 9.42 10.34 1.15
CA ALA A 282 10.88 10.21 1.09
C ALA A 282 11.46 9.45 2.29
N ILE A 283 10.92 9.68 3.49
CA ILE A 283 11.30 8.94 4.71
C ILE A 283 10.90 7.46 4.58
N TYR A 284 9.71 7.17 4.09
CA TYR A 284 9.26 5.79 3.83
C TYR A 284 10.18 5.08 2.83
N GLY A 285 10.58 5.77 1.76
CA GLY A 285 11.50 5.21 0.76
C GLY A 285 12.85 4.80 1.36
N HIS A 286 13.36 5.57 2.30
CA HIS A 286 14.59 5.21 3.01
C HIS A 286 14.38 3.96 3.88
N HIS A 287 13.27 3.88 4.61
CA HIS A 287 12.93 2.72 5.43
C HIS A 287 12.81 1.45 4.58
N PHE A 288 11.97 1.47 3.55
CA PHE A 288 11.73 0.30 2.70
C PHE A 288 12.97 -0.15 1.93
N ARG A 289 13.85 0.79 1.53
CA ARG A 289 15.13 0.43 0.94
C ARG A 289 15.99 -0.37 1.90
N ARG A 290 16.09 0.06 3.17
CA ARG A 290 16.83 -0.72 4.17
C ARG A 290 16.24 -2.11 4.37
N CYS A 291 14.92 -2.25 4.33
CA CYS A 291 14.28 -3.56 4.35
C CYS A 291 14.65 -4.40 3.12
N ALA A 292 14.62 -3.79 1.92
CA ALA A 292 15.00 -4.48 0.69
C ALA A 292 16.48 -4.86 0.65
N ASP A 293 17.37 -4.01 1.16
CA ASP A 293 18.80 -4.30 1.27
C ASP A 293 19.07 -5.47 2.25
N ALA A 294 18.30 -5.57 3.34
CA ALA A 294 18.38 -6.67 4.29
C ALA A 294 17.92 -8.02 3.72
N LEU A 295 17.08 -8.03 2.68
CA LEU A 295 16.67 -9.25 1.96
C LEU A 295 17.75 -9.73 0.96
N ALA A 296 18.72 -8.89 0.65
CA ALA A 296 19.77 -9.18 -0.32
C ALA A 296 21.05 -9.75 0.33
N GLY A 297 21.22 -9.58 1.64
CA GLY A 297 22.33 -10.13 2.45
C GLY A 297 21.92 -11.42 3.12
#